data_b2cb8b5575673aa2c9a1dc278490304a
#
_entry.id   b2cb8b5575673aa2c9a1dc278490304a
#
_cell.length_a   1.000
_cell.length_b   1.000
_cell.length_c   1.000
_cell.angle_alpha   90.00
_cell.angle_beta   90.00
_cell.angle_gamma   90.00
#
_symmetry.space_group_name_H-M   'P 1'
#
loop_
_entity.id
_entity.type
_entity.pdbx_description
1 polymer ?
#
loop_
_entity_poly.entity_id
_entity_poly.type
_entity_poly.pdbx_seq_one_letter_code
_entity_poly.pdbx_strand_id
1 'polypeptide(L)'
;MNTYGHDAVVPFSHSTESKKKQVEKMFDTIAFRYDFLNRFLSAGIDVHWRKKAIRQLVSLQPKTILDVATGTGDFAITSYQIWKPEKIIGIDISDGMLEVGQKKIMKYGLQNHIQLLNGDSEAIFFNDDSFDAVTVAFGVRNFENLEKGLSEIYRVLKPGGKLVVLECSKPSLPLVRTLYNFYMKFVTPKVGKLISKNNDAYQYLNNSVQQFPEKETFIHILNQSGYRHSFYKTLSLGICTIYCGEK
;
A
#
# COMPACT_ATOMS: atom_id res chain seq x y z
N MET A 1 15.50 -2.56 17.27
CA MET A 1 14.64 -2.18 16.15
C MET A 1 15.27 -0.97 15.49
N ASN A 2 15.46 -1.02 14.19
CA ASN A 2 15.94 0.15 13.45
C ASN A 2 14.79 1.16 13.33
N THR A 3 15.08 2.45 13.42
CA THR A 3 14.12 3.52 13.17
C THR A 3 14.41 4.12 11.80
N TYR A 4 13.38 4.25 10.99
CA TYR A 4 13.46 4.85 9.65
C TYR A 4 12.87 6.25 9.66
N GLY A 5 13.30 7.11 8.74
CA GLY A 5 12.82 8.50 8.69
C GLY A 5 11.30 8.64 8.60
N HIS A 6 10.62 7.70 7.95
CA HIS A 6 9.16 7.71 7.84
C HIS A 6 8.42 7.33 9.13
N ASP A 7 9.07 6.68 10.09
CA ASP A 7 8.45 6.33 11.37
C ASP A 7 8.04 7.58 12.15
N ALA A 8 8.85 8.65 12.04
CA ALA A 8 8.58 9.93 12.68
C ALA A 8 7.54 10.80 11.92
N VAL A 9 7.14 10.41 10.71
CA VAL A 9 6.14 11.15 9.93
C VAL A 9 4.74 10.75 10.38
N VAL A 10 4.00 11.72 10.90
CA VAL A 10 2.63 11.54 11.39
C VAL A 10 1.66 12.48 10.66
N PRO A 11 0.37 12.09 10.50
CA PRO A 11 -0.64 12.95 9.87
C PRO A 11 -0.92 14.25 10.62
N PHE A 12 -0.93 14.21 11.96
CA PHE A 12 -1.32 15.33 12.81
C PHE A 12 -0.20 15.64 13.81
N SER A 13 0.66 16.61 13.49
CA SER A 13 1.87 16.94 14.26
C SER A 13 1.60 17.38 15.71
N HIS A 14 0.39 17.86 16.01
CA HIS A 14 -0.03 18.29 17.35
C HIS A 14 -0.75 17.20 18.15
N SER A 15 -0.97 16.02 17.57
CA SER A 15 -1.61 14.90 18.27
C SER A 15 -0.59 14.11 19.09
N THR A 16 -1.02 13.66 20.27
CA THR A 16 -0.25 12.77 21.15
C THR A 16 -0.54 11.29 20.89
N GLU A 17 -1.44 11.01 19.95
CA GLU A 17 -1.80 9.63 19.58
C GLU A 17 -0.68 8.96 18.77
N SER A 18 -0.64 7.62 18.82
CA SER A 18 0.30 6.84 18.01
C SER A 18 0.11 7.11 16.51
N LYS A 19 1.16 6.92 15.72
CA LYS A 19 1.12 7.07 14.26
C LYS A 19 -0.02 6.26 13.65
N LYS A 20 -0.17 5.00 14.10
CA LYS A 20 -1.23 4.09 13.65
C LYS A 20 -2.62 4.71 13.81
N LYS A 21 -2.93 5.24 14.99
CA LYS A 21 -4.23 5.84 15.28
C LYS A 21 -4.48 7.13 14.50
N GLN A 22 -3.45 7.92 14.28
CA GLN A 22 -3.53 9.11 13.42
C GLN A 22 -3.77 8.75 11.95
N VAL A 23 -3.10 7.69 11.45
CA VAL A 23 -3.27 7.18 10.09
C VAL A 23 -4.69 6.64 9.88
N GLU A 24 -5.21 5.83 10.81
CA GLU A 24 -6.59 5.35 10.81
C GLU A 24 -7.58 6.51 10.66
N LYS A 25 -7.54 7.49 11.56
CA LYS A 25 -8.44 8.66 11.55
C LYS A 25 -8.33 9.48 10.26
N MET A 26 -7.12 9.65 9.75
CA MET A 26 -6.90 10.37 8.50
C MET A 26 -7.58 9.65 7.33
N PHE A 27 -7.39 8.33 7.21
CA PHE A 27 -8.00 7.55 6.13
C PHE A 27 -9.52 7.45 6.25
N ASP A 28 -10.07 7.32 7.45
CA ASP A 28 -11.51 7.38 7.69
C ASP A 28 -12.12 8.69 7.17
N THR A 29 -11.44 9.81 7.42
CA THR A 29 -11.90 11.14 7.00
C THR A 29 -11.97 11.30 5.48
N ILE A 30 -11.06 10.67 4.73
CA ILE A 30 -10.94 10.83 3.27
C ILE A 30 -11.54 9.66 2.48
N ALA A 31 -11.99 8.59 3.14
CA ALA A 31 -12.37 7.31 2.52
C ALA A 31 -13.31 7.45 1.33
N PHE A 32 -14.38 8.23 1.47
CA PHE A 32 -15.39 8.43 0.42
C PHE A 32 -14.85 9.06 -0.87
N ARG A 33 -13.77 9.85 -0.78
CA ARG A 33 -13.16 10.56 -1.91
C ARG A 33 -11.84 9.95 -2.35
N TYR A 34 -11.34 8.95 -1.62
CA TYR A 34 -9.99 8.40 -1.78
C TYR A 34 -9.73 7.87 -3.19
N ASP A 35 -10.63 7.05 -3.73
CA ASP A 35 -10.46 6.49 -5.07
C ASP A 35 -10.43 7.57 -6.15
N PHE A 36 -11.33 8.55 -6.04
CA PHE A 36 -11.37 9.68 -6.98
C PHE A 36 -10.07 10.47 -6.93
N LEU A 37 -9.57 10.75 -5.73
CA LEU A 37 -8.34 11.52 -5.52
C LEU A 37 -7.12 10.79 -6.08
N ASN A 38 -6.97 9.50 -5.78
CA ASN A 38 -5.88 8.70 -6.32
C ASN A 38 -5.92 8.64 -7.85
N ARG A 39 -7.09 8.43 -8.42
CA ARG A 39 -7.30 8.39 -9.86
C ARG A 39 -6.97 9.73 -10.52
N PHE A 40 -7.42 10.82 -9.91
CA PHE A 40 -7.17 12.18 -10.40
C PHE A 40 -5.69 12.55 -10.29
N LEU A 41 -5.08 12.35 -9.12
CA LEU A 41 -3.66 12.67 -8.88
C LEU A 41 -2.71 11.81 -9.69
N SER A 42 -3.08 10.58 -10.02
CA SER A 42 -2.26 9.73 -10.89
C SER A 42 -2.60 9.88 -12.36
N ALA A 43 -3.56 10.72 -12.74
CA ALA A 43 -4.13 10.76 -14.09
C ALA A 43 -4.56 9.36 -14.59
N GLY A 44 -5.02 8.49 -13.67
CA GLY A 44 -5.45 7.12 -13.95
C GLY A 44 -4.35 6.09 -14.15
N ILE A 45 -3.08 6.49 -14.10
CA ILE A 45 -1.93 5.58 -14.31
C ILE A 45 -1.81 4.55 -13.17
N ASP A 46 -2.34 4.85 -11.98
CA ASP A 46 -2.37 3.94 -10.82
C ASP A 46 -3.00 2.58 -11.14
N VAL A 47 -4.01 2.53 -12.02
CA VAL A 47 -4.61 1.26 -12.49
C VAL A 47 -3.58 0.39 -13.21
N HIS A 48 -2.77 1.02 -14.07
CA HIS A 48 -1.73 0.33 -14.82
C HIS A 48 -0.62 -0.16 -13.88
N TRP A 49 -0.24 0.65 -12.88
CA TRP A 49 0.75 0.24 -11.87
C TRP A 49 0.27 -0.98 -11.09
N ARG A 50 -0.99 -0.98 -10.59
CA ARG A 50 -1.57 -2.13 -9.90
C ARG A 50 -1.55 -3.38 -10.77
N LYS A 51 -1.98 -3.30 -12.03
CA LYS A 51 -1.94 -4.43 -12.96
C LYS A 51 -0.52 -4.97 -13.18
N LYS A 52 0.49 -4.08 -13.30
CA LYS A 52 1.89 -4.49 -13.43
C LYS A 52 2.42 -5.17 -12.16
N ALA A 53 2.03 -4.68 -10.99
CA ALA A 53 2.43 -5.27 -9.72
C ALA A 53 1.84 -6.68 -9.55
N ILE A 54 0.54 -6.84 -9.75
CA ILE A 54 -0.13 -8.14 -9.64
C ILE A 54 0.42 -9.17 -10.64
N ARG A 55 0.85 -8.76 -11.82
CA ARG A 55 1.49 -9.67 -12.80
C ARG A 55 2.84 -10.23 -12.35
N GLN A 56 3.46 -9.70 -11.29
CA GLN A 56 4.67 -10.31 -10.71
C GLN A 56 4.38 -11.68 -10.08
N LEU A 57 3.11 -12.01 -9.82
CA LEU A 57 2.66 -13.31 -9.31
C LEU A 57 2.48 -14.39 -10.40
N VAL A 58 2.86 -14.11 -11.67
CA VAL A 58 2.61 -15.01 -12.80
C VAL A 58 3.15 -16.43 -12.61
N SER A 59 4.33 -16.57 -12.01
CA SER A 59 4.94 -17.88 -11.76
C SER A 59 4.29 -18.65 -10.61
N LEU A 60 3.55 -17.96 -9.74
CA LEU A 60 2.96 -18.54 -8.53
C LEU A 60 1.52 -19.02 -8.75
N GLN A 61 0.73 -18.29 -9.57
CA GLN A 61 -0.71 -18.54 -9.76
C GLN A 61 -1.44 -18.76 -8.43
N PRO A 62 -1.45 -17.74 -7.53
CA PRO A 62 -1.87 -17.90 -6.14
C PRO A 62 -3.34 -18.27 -6.04
N LYS A 63 -3.69 -19.22 -5.17
CA LYS A 63 -5.06 -19.58 -4.81
C LYS A 63 -5.60 -18.72 -3.68
N THR A 64 -4.73 -18.36 -2.72
CA THR A 64 -5.09 -17.56 -1.57
C THR A 64 -4.19 -16.31 -1.52
N ILE A 65 -4.81 -15.13 -1.46
CA ILE A 65 -4.10 -13.85 -1.39
C ILE A 65 -4.55 -13.09 -0.15
N LEU A 66 -3.60 -12.53 0.61
CA LEU A 66 -3.86 -11.51 1.61
C LEU A 66 -3.48 -10.14 1.05
N ASP A 67 -4.40 -9.19 1.05
CA ASP A 67 -4.16 -7.80 0.66
C ASP A 67 -4.08 -6.95 1.93
N VAL A 68 -2.88 -6.54 2.32
CA VAL A 68 -2.61 -5.79 3.56
C VAL A 68 -2.66 -4.30 3.28
N ALA A 69 -3.28 -3.53 4.18
CA ALA A 69 -3.66 -2.15 3.98
C ALA A 69 -4.48 -2.00 2.69
N THR A 70 -5.52 -2.84 2.58
CA THR A 70 -6.33 -3.00 1.36
C THR A 70 -7.11 -1.74 1.00
N GLY A 71 -7.36 -0.85 1.96
CA GLY A 71 -8.12 0.38 1.77
C GLY A 71 -9.51 0.08 1.21
N THR A 72 -9.83 0.69 0.08
CA THR A 72 -11.10 0.50 -0.63
C THR A 72 -11.14 -0.76 -1.51
N GLY A 73 -10.17 -1.67 -1.38
CA GLY A 73 -10.14 -2.96 -2.06
C GLY A 73 -9.73 -2.94 -3.54
N ASP A 74 -9.23 -1.83 -4.08
CA ASP A 74 -8.85 -1.73 -5.50
C ASP A 74 -7.78 -2.75 -5.91
N PHE A 75 -6.82 -3.04 -5.02
CA PHE A 75 -5.76 -4.00 -5.33
C PHE A 75 -6.27 -5.45 -5.25
N ALA A 76 -7.11 -5.76 -4.26
CA ALA A 76 -7.80 -7.04 -4.14
C ALA A 76 -8.69 -7.32 -5.37
N ILE A 77 -9.50 -6.34 -5.79
CA ILE A 77 -10.35 -6.45 -6.99
C ILE A 77 -9.50 -6.66 -8.25
N THR A 78 -8.41 -5.90 -8.41
CA THR A 78 -7.48 -6.06 -9.56
C THR A 78 -6.82 -7.45 -9.56
N SER A 79 -6.46 -7.97 -8.38
CA SER A 79 -5.88 -9.31 -8.20
C SER A 79 -6.86 -10.38 -8.64
N TYR A 80 -8.13 -10.26 -8.24
CA TYR A 80 -9.17 -11.19 -8.66
C TYR A 80 -9.42 -11.17 -10.17
N GLN A 81 -9.46 -9.98 -10.76
CA GLN A 81 -9.66 -9.83 -12.21
C GLN A 81 -8.57 -10.50 -13.06
N ILE A 82 -7.33 -10.54 -12.54
CA ILE A 82 -6.16 -11.07 -13.27
C ILE A 82 -5.99 -12.58 -13.02
N TRP A 83 -6.07 -13.03 -11.77
CA TRP A 83 -5.70 -14.40 -11.39
C TRP A 83 -6.87 -15.29 -11.01
N LYS A 84 -8.05 -14.72 -10.68
CA LYS A 84 -9.23 -15.44 -10.19
C LYS A 84 -8.88 -16.46 -9.10
N PRO A 85 -8.19 -16.04 -8.03
CA PRO A 85 -7.86 -16.94 -6.93
C PRO A 85 -9.14 -17.45 -6.25
N GLU A 86 -9.02 -18.54 -5.51
CA GLU A 86 -10.13 -19.11 -4.75
C GLU A 86 -10.64 -18.14 -3.70
N LYS A 87 -9.70 -17.46 -3.01
CA LYS A 87 -10.04 -16.49 -1.97
C LYS A 87 -9.02 -15.35 -1.89
N ILE A 88 -9.55 -14.14 -1.71
CA ILE A 88 -8.76 -12.95 -1.31
C ILE A 88 -9.31 -12.46 0.02
N ILE A 89 -8.43 -12.18 0.97
CA ILE A 89 -8.75 -11.47 2.19
C ILE A 89 -8.02 -10.13 2.15
N GLY A 90 -8.75 -9.03 2.34
CA GLY A 90 -8.17 -7.71 2.53
C GLY A 90 -8.24 -7.31 4.00
N ILE A 91 -7.17 -6.79 4.56
CA ILE A 91 -7.18 -6.22 5.91
C ILE A 91 -6.77 -4.74 5.88
N ASP A 92 -7.44 -3.93 6.68
CA ASP A 92 -7.14 -2.52 6.88
C ASP A 92 -7.54 -2.08 8.28
N ILE A 93 -6.86 -1.08 8.84
CA ILE A 93 -7.19 -0.50 10.15
C ILE A 93 -8.34 0.51 10.06
N SER A 94 -8.63 1.06 8.88
CA SER A 94 -9.65 2.09 8.65
C SER A 94 -10.98 1.44 8.30
N ASP A 95 -11.95 1.51 9.19
CA ASP A 95 -13.31 1.01 8.97
C ASP A 95 -14.02 1.79 7.85
N GLY A 96 -13.76 3.09 7.74
CA GLY A 96 -14.32 3.92 6.66
C GLY A 96 -13.85 3.46 5.28
N MET A 97 -12.57 3.07 5.12
CA MET A 97 -12.05 2.50 3.89
C MET A 97 -12.70 1.16 3.57
N LEU A 98 -12.80 0.28 4.57
CA LEU A 98 -13.40 -1.05 4.42
C LEU A 98 -14.88 -0.96 4.01
N GLU A 99 -15.64 -0.02 4.57
CA GLU A 99 -17.05 0.21 4.20
C GLU A 99 -17.19 0.58 2.71
N VAL A 100 -16.35 1.49 2.21
CA VAL A 100 -16.31 1.84 0.78
C VAL A 100 -15.93 0.61 -0.06
N GLY A 101 -14.93 -0.14 0.37
CA GLY A 101 -14.48 -1.36 -0.29
C GLY A 101 -15.55 -2.43 -0.37
N GLN A 102 -16.27 -2.69 0.72
CA GLN A 102 -17.39 -3.65 0.76
C GLN A 102 -18.49 -3.29 -0.23
N LYS A 103 -18.86 -2.01 -0.31
CA LYS A 103 -19.84 -1.53 -1.31
C LYS A 103 -19.36 -1.80 -2.75
N LYS A 104 -18.06 -1.62 -3.02
CA LYS A 104 -17.45 -1.91 -4.33
C LYS A 104 -17.48 -3.40 -4.64
N ILE A 105 -17.10 -4.25 -3.68
CA ILE A 105 -17.10 -5.71 -3.84
C ILE A 105 -18.50 -6.22 -4.16
N MET A 106 -19.52 -5.72 -3.45
CA MET A 106 -20.93 -6.05 -3.73
C MET A 106 -21.34 -5.58 -5.13
N LYS A 107 -21.00 -4.36 -5.52
CA LYS A 107 -21.30 -3.81 -6.86
C LYS A 107 -20.71 -4.66 -7.99
N TYR A 108 -19.55 -5.28 -7.77
CA TYR A 108 -18.90 -6.16 -8.76
C TYR A 108 -19.29 -7.63 -8.63
N GLY A 109 -20.15 -8.00 -7.68
CA GLY A 109 -20.56 -9.40 -7.45
C GLY A 109 -19.42 -10.29 -6.93
N LEU A 110 -18.45 -9.75 -6.19
CA LEU A 110 -17.23 -10.45 -5.78
C LEU A 110 -17.22 -10.91 -4.32
N GLN A 111 -18.35 -10.78 -3.60
CA GLN A 111 -18.46 -11.09 -2.17
C GLN A 111 -18.17 -12.55 -1.80
N ASN A 112 -18.28 -13.46 -2.74
CA ASN A 112 -17.95 -14.87 -2.52
C ASN A 112 -16.44 -15.15 -2.62
N HIS A 113 -15.66 -14.22 -3.19
CA HIS A 113 -14.23 -14.36 -3.47
C HIS A 113 -13.35 -13.40 -2.69
N ILE A 114 -13.88 -12.21 -2.37
CA ILE A 114 -13.14 -11.16 -1.67
C ILE A 114 -13.86 -10.82 -0.37
N GLN A 115 -13.15 -10.91 0.74
CA GLN A 115 -13.61 -10.54 2.07
C GLN A 115 -12.72 -9.42 2.62
N LEU A 116 -13.30 -8.34 3.11
CA LEU A 116 -12.57 -7.25 3.78
C LEU A 116 -12.84 -7.30 5.28
N LEU A 117 -11.77 -7.19 6.08
CA LEU A 117 -11.80 -7.31 7.53
C LEU A 117 -10.98 -6.18 8.16
N ASN A 118 -11.38 -5.71 9.34
CA ASN A 118 -10.53 -4.85 10.14
C ASN A 118 -9.34 -5.67 10.64
N GLY A 119 -8.13 -5.13 10.52
CA GLY A 119 -6.92 -5.82 10.90
C GLY A 119 -5.67 -4.94 10.80
N ASP A 120 -4.73 -5.22 11.68
CA ASP A 120 -3.45 -4.52 11.80
C ASP A 120 -2.34 -5.29 11.07
N SER A 121 -1.61 -4.61 10.19
CA SER A 121 -0.45 -5.16 9.49
C SER A 121 0.68 -5.62 10.41
N GLU A 122 0.73 -5.09 11.63
CA GLU A 122 1.75 -5.42 12.65
C GLU A 122 1.30 -6.48 13.66
N ALA A 123 0.07 -7.00 13.52
CA ALA A 123 -0.50 -8.07 14.33
C ALA A 123 -1.56 -8.83 13.51
N ILE A 124 -1.11 -9.50 12.45
CA ILE A 124 -1.98 -10.21 11.52
C ILE A 124 -2.56 -11.45 12.19
N PHE A 125 -3.88 -11.52 12.33
CA PHE A 125 -4.60 -12.56 13.11
C PHE A 125 -4.77 -13.90 12.38
N PHE A 126 -4.03 -14.14 11.30
CA PHE A 126 -4.00 -15.43 10.61
C PHE A 126 -2.81 -16.27 11.07
N ASN A 127 -2.95 -17.58 10.95
CA ASN A 127 -1.90 -18.54 11.27
C ASN A 127 -0.70 -18.37 10.32
N ASP A 128 0.44 -18.89 10.72
CA ASP A 128 1.62 -19.03 9.88
C ASP A 128 1.27 -19.80 8.60
N ASP A 129 1.97 -19.53 7.51
CA ASP A 129 1.89 -20.26 6.26
C ASP A 129 0.47 -20.38 5.66
N SER A 130 -0.34 -19.32 5.80
CA SER A 130 -1.76 -19.30 5.38
C SER A 130 -1.99 -18.87 3.93
N PHE A 131 -1.10 -18.04 3.38
CA PHE A 131 -1.34 -17.41 2.07
C PHE A 131 -0.25 -17.73 1.05
N ASP A 132 -0.66 -17.97 -0.21
CA ASP A 132 0.27 -18.15 -1.31
C ASP A 132 0.95 -16.83 -1.69
N ALA A 133 0.24 -15.73 -1.59
CA ALA A 133 0.76 -14.39 -1.85
C ALA A 133 0.23 -13.36 -0.86
N VAL A 134 1.06 -12.36 -0.57
CA VAL A 134 0.63 -11.14 0.13
C VAL A 134 0.88 -9.94 -0.79
N THR A 135 -0.09 -9.05 -0.85
CA THR A 135 -0.03 -7.82 -1.64
C THR A 135 -0.20 -6.60 -0.75
N VAL A 136 0.54 -5.51 -1.05
CA VAL A 136 0.38 -4.21 -0.37
C VAL A 136 0.50 -3.11 -1.40
N ALA A 137 -0.51 -2.25 -1.54
CA ALA A 137 -0.43 -1.11 -2.45
C ALA A 137 -0.55 0.21 -1.70
N PHE A 138 0.49 1.03 -1.75
CA PHE A 138 0.54 2.37 -1.14
C PHE A 138 0.32 2.36 0.38
N GLY A 139 0.62 1.22 1.03
CA GLY A 139 0.35 0.96 2.44
C GLY A 139 1.58 0.93 3.33
N VAL A 140 2.70 0.35 2.88
CA VAL A 140 3.86 0.06 3.75
C VAL A 140 4.50 1.32 4.37
N ARG A 141 4.46 2.47 3.70
CA ARG A 141 4.95 3.74 4.25
C ARG A 141 4.14 4.25 5.44
N ASN A 142 2.93 3.72 5.63
CA ASN A 142 2.02 4.10 6.72
C ASN A 142 2.17 3.20 7.95
N PHE A 143 2.90 2.08 7.86
CA PHE A 143 3.16 1.23 9.02
C PHE A 143 3.84 2.04 10.12
N GLU A 144 3.44 1.83 11.36
CA GLU A 144 4.08 2.46 12.52
C GLU A 144 5.44 1.81 12.78
N ASN A 145 5.51 0.49 12.63
CA ASN A 145 6.73 -0.28 12.67
C ASN A 145 6.86 -1.13 11.39
N LEU A 146 7.70 -0.67 10.46
CA LEU A 146 7.89 -1.30 9.17
C LEU A 146 8.42 -2.74 9.29
N GLU A 147 9.44 -2.97 10.13
CA GLU A 147 10.05 -4.30 10.29
C GLU A 147 9.03 -5.29 10.86
N LYS A 148 8.24 -4.87 11.85
CA LYS A 148 7.21 -5.71 12.45
C LYS A 148 6.13 -6.09 11.44
N GLY A 149 5.65 -5.13 10.66
CA GLY A 149 4.66 -5.40 9.60
C GLY A 149 5.20 -6.36 8.54
N LEU A 150 6.46 -6.17 8.09
CA LEU A 150 7.10 -7.07 7.13
C LEU A 150 7.33 -8.47 7.71
N SER A 151 7.66 -8.58 9.00
CA SER A 151 7.81 -9.89 9.69
C SER A 151 6.47 -10.61 9.82
N GLU A 152 5.39 -9.93 10.14
CA GLU A 152 4.04 -10.52 10.19
C GLU A 152 3.59 -10.99 8.79
N ILE A 153 3.84 -10.19 7.76
CA ILE A 153 3.58 -10.59 6.37
C ILE A 153 4.40 -11.84 6.00
N TYR A 154 5.67 -11.87 6.37
CA TYR A 154 6.54 -13.05 6.15
C TYR A 154 6.00 -14.28 6.88
N ARG A 155 5.56 -14.13 8.13
CA ARG A 155 5.02 -15.22 8.94
C ARG A 155 3.82 -15.88 8.27
N VAL A 156 2.87 -15.11 7.78
CA VAL A 156 1.64 -15.63 7.18
C VAL A 156 1.80 -16.13 5.74
N LEU A 157 2.89 -15.79 5.06
CA LEU A 157 3.23 -16.36 3.76
C LEU A 157 3.62 -17.83 3.89
N LYS A 158 3.14 -18.68 2.99
CA LYS A 158 3.59 -20.07 2.84
C LYS A 158 5.05 -20.12 2.36
N PRO A 159 5.80 -21.20 2.66
CA PRO A 159 7.10 -21.43 2.00
C PRO A 159 6.96 -21.38 0.48
N GLY A 160 7.81 -20.61 -0.20
CA GLY A 160 7.71 -20.31 -1.63
C GLY A 160 6.65 -19.26 -2.01
N GLY A 161 5.92 -18.74 -1.03
CA GLY A 161 4.97 -17.63 -1.23
C GLY A 161 5.65 -16.31 -1.54
N LYS A 162 4.93 -15.38 -2.14
CA LYS A 162 5.47 -14.10 -2.62
C LYS A 162 4.79 -12.90 -1.98
N LEU A 163 5.63 -11.94 -1.56
CA LEU A 163 5.21 -10.57 -1.26
C LEU A 163 5.33 -9.71 -2.51
N VAL A 164 4.30 -8.91 -2.81
CA VAL A 164 4.32 -7.86 -3.83
C VAL A 164 3.89 -6.55 -3.20
N VAL A 165 4.80 -5.58 -3.14
CA VAL A 165 4.54 -4.22 -2.68
C VAL A 165 4.55 -3.26 -3.85
N LEU A 166 3.55 -2.40 -3.94
CA LEU A 166 3.49 -1.28 -4.87
C LEU A 166 3.51 0.02 -4.05
N GLU A 167 4.53 0.86 -4.24
CA GLU A 167 4.67 2.08 -3.41
C GLU A 167 5.14 3.28 -4.24
N CYS A 168 4.74 4.47 -3.79
CA CYS A 168 5.25 5.71 -4.35
C CYS A 168 6.75 5.84 -4.10
N SER A 169 7.47 6.38 -5.07
CA SER A 169 8.92 6.57 -4.98
C SER A 169 9.36 7.89 -5.63
N LYS A 170 10.62 8.23 -5.44
CA LYS A 170 11.20 9.48 -5.96
C LYS A 170 11.89 9.23 -7.30
N PRO A 171 11.54 10.00 -8.34
CA PRO A 171 12.21 9.91 -9.63
C PRO A 171 13.74 10.09 -9.52
N SER A 172 14.49 9.24 -10.21
CA SER A 172 15.95 9.32 -10.19
C SER A 172 16.49 10.38 -11.16
N LEU A 173 15.79 10.61 -12.28
CA LEU A 173 16.20 11.59 -13.30
C LEU A 173 15.97 13.02 -12.79
N PRO A 174 17.00 13.91 -12.82
CA PRO A 174 16.91 15.24 -12.21
C PRO A 174 15.74 16.09 -12.74
N LEU A 175 15.52 16.10 -14.05
CA LEU A 175 14.43 16.85 -14.67
C LEU A 175 13.05 16.33 -14.22
N VAL A 176 12.86 15.01 -14.21
CA VAL A 176 11.61 14.37 -13.76
C VAL A 176 11.37 14.63 -12.27
N ARG A 177 12.44 14.56 -11.46
CA ARG A 177 12.40 14.88 -10.03
C ARG A 177 11.95 16.31 -9.78
N THR A 178 12.48 17.27 -10.53
CA THR A 178 12.10 18.68 -10.39
C THR A 178 10.62 18.88 -10.71
N LEU A 179 10.13 18.31 -11.82
CA LEU A 179 8.72 18.39 -12.21
C LEU A 179 7.80 17.68 -11.18
N TYR A 180 8.23 16.51 -10.72
CA TYR A 180 7.49 15.75 -9.69
C TYR A 180 7.41 16.52 -8.36
N ASN A 181 8.53 17.08 -7.90
CA ASN A 181 8.55 17.88 -6.68
C ASN A 181 7.70 19.15 -6.80
N PHE A 182 7.71 19.80 -7.97
CA PHE A 182 6.82 20.92 -8.25
C PHE A 182 5.34 20.48 -8.17
N TYR A 183 5.00 19.37 -8.82
CA TYR A 183 3.65 18.79 -8.79
C TYR A 183 3.21 18.48 -7.34
N MET A 184 4.05 17.76 -6.59
CA MET A 184 3.76 17.39 -5.19
C MET A 184 3.65 18.60 -4.26
N LYS A 185 4.43 19.64 -4.49
CA LYS A 185 4.45 20.85 -3.63
C LYS A 185 3.32 21.81 -3.93
N PHE A 186 2.93 21.98 -5.19
CA PHE A 186 2.02 23.05 -5.60
C PHE A 186 0.66 22.54 -6.12
N VAL A 187 0.60 21.38 -6.74
CA VAL A 187 -0.64 20.84 -7.33
C VAL A 187 -1.40 20.00 -6.31
N THR A 188 -0.74 19.01 -5.70
CA THR A 188 -1.42 18.09 -4.78
C THR A 188 -2.11 18.77 -3.61
N PRO A 189 -1.51 19.77 -2.90
CA PRO A 189 -2.20 20.44 -1.80
C PRO A 189 -3.40 21.28 -2.25
N LYS A 190 -3.31 21.95 -3.43
CA LYS A 190 -4.43 22.72 -3.97
C LYS A 190 -5.62 21.83 -4.32
N VAL A 191 -5.36 20.71 -4.97
CA VAL A 191 -6.38 19.69 -5.28
C VAL A 191 -6.97 19.12 -3.99
N GLY A 192 -6.12 18.81 -3.03
CA GLY A 192 -6.55 18.34 -1.71
C GLY A 192 -7.49 19.31 -1.02
N LYS A 193 -7.13 20.58 -0.96
CA LYS A 193 -7.95 21.63 -0.34
C LYS A 193 -9.30 21.81 -1.03
N LEU A 194 -9.34 21.74 -2.36
CA LEU A 194 -10.57 21.88 -3.14
C LEU A 194 -11.52 20.68 -2.96
N ILE A 195 -10.99 19.45 -2.87
CA ILE A 195 -11.80 18.24 -2.93
C ILE A 195 -12.08 17.66 -1.55
N SER A 196 -11.07 17.56 -0.67
CA SER A 196 -11.23 16.91 0.66
C SER A 196 -11.35 17.88 1.82
N LYS A 197 -11.05 19.18 1.63
CA LYS A 197 -10.91 20.18 2.70
C LYS A 197 -9.87 19.81 3.78
N ASN A 198 -9.08 18.75 3.58
CA ASN A 198 -8.08 18.24 4.51
C ASN A 198 -6.68 18.44 3.92
N ASN A 199 -5.97 19.45 4.40
CA ASN A 199 -4.62 19.77 3.95
C ASN A 199 -3.57 18.81 4.54
N ASP A 200 -3.83 18.28 5.73
CA ASP A 200 -2.88 17.48 6.49
C ASP A 200 -2.60 16.12 5.80
N ALA A 201 -3.63 15.49 5.24
CA ALA A 201 -3.48 14.22 4.50
C ALA A 201 -2.52 14.34 3.31
N TYR A 202 -2.50 15.47 2.61
CA TYR A 202 -1.60 15.68 1.45
C TYR A 202 -0.20 16.09 1.86
N GLN A 203 -0.05 16.83 2.95
CA GLN A 203 1.26 17.07 3.55
C GLN A 203 1.86 15.77 4.05
N TYR A 204 1.06 14.95 4.72
CA TYR A 204 1.46 13.61 5.15
C TYR A 204 1.88 12.73 3.97
N LEU A 205 1.08 12.68 2.88
CA LEU A 205 1.43 11.94 1.68
C LEU A 205 2.81 12.36 1.15
N ASN A 206 3.05 13.66 1.00
CA ASN A 206 4.33 14.14 0.51
C ASN A 206 5.48 13.78 1.46
N ASN A 207 5.33 14.05 2.75
CA ASN A 207 6.36 13.80 3.75
C ASN A 207 6.66 12.30 3.90
N SER A 208 5.64 11.45 3.93
CA SER A 208 5.82 10.00 4.04
C SER A 208 6.55 9.41 2.82
N VAL A 209 6.24 9.87 1.60
CA VAL A 209 6.97 9.46 0.38
C VAL A 209 8.43 9.92 0.42
N GLN A 210 8.71 11.15 0.87
CA GLN A 210 10.07 11.68 0.93
C GLN A 210 10.97 10.93 1.93
N GLN A 211 10.41 10.43 3.02
CA GLN A 211 11.15 9.77 4.10
C GLN A 211 11.14 8.25 4.02
N PHE A 212 10.31 7.68 3.12
CA PHE A 212 10.24 6.21 2.98
C PHE A 212 11.56 5.64 2.44
N PRO A 213 12.09 4.56 3.06
CA PRO A 213 13.25 3.84 2.53
C PRO A 213 12.85 3.16 1.20
N GLU A 214 13.44 3.61 0.10
CA GLU A 214 13.07 3.12 -1.24
C GLU A 214 14.21 2.36 -1.92
N LYS A 215 13.87 1.58 -2.94
CA LYS A 215 14.79 0.87 -3.84
C LYS A 215 15.72 -0.08 -3.08
N GLU A 216 17.03 0.08 -3.22
CA GLU A 216 18.05 -0.77 -2.59
C GLU A 216 17.88 -0.83 -1.07
N THR A 217 17.53 0.30 -0.44
CA THR A 217 17.31 0.35 1.01
C THR A 217 16.13 -0.52 1.43
N PHE A 218 15.02 -0.47 0.70
CA PHE A 218 13.86 -1.32 1.01
C PHE A 218 14.15 -2.81 0.72
N ILE A 219 14.91 -3.12 -0.34
CA ILE A 219 15.38 -4.50 -0.60
C ILE A 219 16.23 -5.03 0.57
N HIS A 220 17.12 -4.19 1.10
CA HIS A 220 17.91 -4.57 2.26
C HIS A 220 17.03 -4.89 3.47
N ILE A 221 15.99 -4.08 3.73
CA ILE A 221 15.02 -4.32 4.81
C ILE A 221 14.24 -5.63 4.57
N LEU A 222 13.79 -5.90 3.35
CA LEU A 222 13.14 -7.16 3.01
C LEU A 222 14.06 -8.37 3.30
N ASN A 223 15.31 -8.31 2.88
CA ASN A 223 16.26 -9.39 3.11
C ASN A 223 16.55 -9.60 4.61
N GLN A 224 16.63 -8.52 5.40
CA GLN A 224 16.75 -8.60 6.86
C GLN A 224 15.51 -9.20 7.52
N SER A 225 14.33 -9.02 6.93
CA SER A 225 13.07 -9.62 7.38
C SER A 225 12.90 -11.08 6.94
N GLY A 226 13.91 -11.69 6.30
CA GLY A 226 13.94 -13.10 5.92
C GLY A 226 13.58 -13.38 4.46
N TYR A 227 13.12 -12.38 3.69
CA TYR A 227 12.78 -12.58 2.29
C TYR A 227 14.02 -12.88 1.44
N ARG A 228 13.83 -13.73 0.42
CA ARG A 228 14.85 -14.12 -0.57
C ARG A 228 14.44 -13.66 -1.95
N HIS A 229 15.38 -13.68 -2.89
CA HIS A 229 15.15 -13.29 -4.29
C HIS A 229 14.45 -11.91 -4.39
N SER A 230 14.76 -11.02 -3.44
CA SER A 230 14.14 -9.70 -3.38
C SER A 230 14.64 -8.82 -4.52
N PHE A 231 13.72 -8.17 -5.21
CA PHE A 231 14.04 -7.22 -6.27
C PHE A 231 13.04 -6.07 -6.31
N TYR A 232 13.40 -5.01 -7.01
CA TYR A 232 12.48 -3.93 -7.30
C TYR A 232 12.43 -3.59 -8.79
N LYS A 233 11.34 -2.97 -9.22
CA LYS A 233 11.11 -2.49 -10.58
C LYS A 233 10.44 -1.12 -10.55
N THR A 234 11.13 -0.10 -11.07
CA THR A 234 10.58 1.25 -11.14
C THR A 234 9.57 1.40 -12.28
N LEU A 235 8.55 2.18 -12.05
CA LEU A 235 7.50 2.52 -13.01
C LEU A 235 7.44 4.03 -13.22
N SER A 236 6.98 4.46 -14.40
CA SER A 236 6.76 5.88 -14.72
C SER A 236 7.94 6.76 -14.32
N LEU A 237 9.13 6.42 -14.82
CA LEU A 237 10.40 7.14 -14.58
C LEU A 237 10.79 7.23 -13.09
N GLY A 238 10.29 6.30 -12.28
CA GLY A 238 10.61 6.21 -10.85
C GLY A 238 9.61 6.90 -9.91
N ILE A 239 8.44 7.30 -10.41
CA ILE A 239 7.36 7.86 -9.55
C ILE A 239 6.72 6.78 -8.68
N CYS A 240 6.73 5.54 -9.15
CA CYS A 240 6.21 4.40 -8.43
C CYS A 240 7.18 3.21 -8.56
N THR A 241 7.24 2.36 -7.56
CA THR A 241 8.13 1.18 -7.56
C THR A 241 7.37 -0.06 -7.08
N ILE A 242 7.58 -1.16 -7.78
CA ILE A 242 7.16 -2.51 -7.35
C ILE A 242 8.34 -3.12 -6.61
N TYR A 243 8.07 -3.75 -5.49
CA TYR A 243 9.04 -4.59 -4.76
C TYR A 243 8.46 -5.99 -4.62
N CYS A 244 9.32 -6.99 -4.74
CA CYS A 244 8.97 -8.39 -4.57
C CYS A 244 9.98 -9.07 -3.67
N GLY A 245 9.51 -10.07 -2.92
CA GLY A 245 10.35 -10.97 -2.12
C GLY A 245 9.65 -12.32 -1.96
N GLU A 246 10.40 -13.38 -1.77
CA GLU A 246 9.91 -14.76 -1.57
C GLU A 246 10.23 -15.23 -0.15
N LYS A 247 9.31 -16.00 0.45
CA LYS A 247 9.57 -16.72 1.71
C LYS A 247 10.34 -18.00 1.48
#